data_d1fa8cdbeec8ea947ea759ead58757b8
#
_entry.id   d1fa8cdbeec8ea947ea759ead58757b8
#
_cell.length_a   1.000
_cell.length_b   1.000
_cell.length_c   1.000
_cell.angle_alpha   90.00
_cell.angle_beta   90.00
_cell.angle_gamma   90.00
#
_symmetry.space_group_name_H-M   'P 1'
#
loop_
_entity.id
_entity.type
_entity.pdbx_description
1 polymer ?
#
loop_
_entity_poly.entity_id
_entity_poly.type
_entity_poly.pdbx_seq_one_letter_code
_entity_poly.pdbx_strand_id
1 'polypeptide(L)'
;GDHVKAGVKAYAERWAQDGIVEAGFVDYINDSSKITYPWSMIDKITPRPHEKVQAMLAEDGFEDNNTIITEKHTFTAPFVNAEEVQYLVCEDTYTNGRPPLELGGALYTSRKTVDEVETMKVTTCLNPLHTAMSIYGCMLDYTLISAEMADEDLRAFIQKIGYIEAMPVVTDPGVLNPYEFIGTVINKRLPNPFMPDAPQRIATDTSQKLSIRFGETIKKYIDRGLDKSNLVLIPLVLAGYARYLKALDDNLKPFEPSSDPLLAELQAIVAPLEVGKADQDYSCLKNLYSHKDVFGLDLYEAGFGEQIEGMVKELFAGKGAVRQTLHKYVSAR
;
A
#
# COMPACT_ATOMS: atom_id res chain seq x y z
N GLY A 1 11.36 -5.01 14.46
CA GLY A 1 11.87 -5.00 15.83
C GLY A 1 11.23 -6.08 16.68
N ASP A 2 9.91 -6.07 16.90
CA ASP A 2 9.26 -7.00 17.85
C ASP A 2 9.37 -8.46 17.43
N HIS A 3 9.19 -8.80 16.15
CA HIS A 3 9.39 -10.16 15.65
C HIS A 3 10.84 -10.63 15.81
N VAL A 4 11.81 -9.75 15.54
CA VAL A 4 13.24 -10.07 15.75
C VAL A 4 13.51 -10.30 17.23
N LYS A 5 13.01 -9.42 18.10
CA LYS A 5 13.13 -9.57 19.56
C LYS A 5 12.54 -10.91 20.05
N ALA A 6 11.31 -11.24 19.62
CA ALA A 6 10.66 -12.48 19.98
C ALA A 6 11.44 -13.71 19.48
N GLY A 7 11.92 -13.69 18.23
CA GLY A 7 12.72 -14.75 17.66
C GLY A 7 14.05 -14.97 18.39
N VAL A 8 14.80 -13.88 18.65
CA VAL A 8 16.07 -13.95 19.39
C VAL A 8 15.88 -14.54 20.79
N LYS A 9 14.83 -14.12 21.51
CA LYS A 9 14.50 -14.66 22.83
C LYS A 9 14.17 -16.15 22.76
N ALA A 10 13.31 -16.57 21.83
CA ALA A 10 12.93 -17.97 21.67
C ALA A 10 14.14 -18.86 21.34
N TYR A 11 15.04 -18.39 20.46
CA TYR A 11 16.27 -19.12 20.16
C TYR A 11 17.20 -19.19 21.37
N ALA A 12 17.38 -18.10 22.12
CA ALA A 12 18.22 -18.10 23.32
C ALA A 12 17.72 -19.07 24.39
N GLU A 13 16.40 -19.12 24.64
CA GLU A 13 15.77 -20.05 25.56
C GLU A 13 15.95 -21.50 25.10
N ARG A 14 15.75 -21.78 23.80
CA ARG A 14 15.95 -23.10 23.24
C ARG A 14 17.40 -23.57 23.34
N TRP A 15 18.35 -22.72 23.00
CA TRP A 15 19.79 -23.03 23.10
C TRP A 15 20.24 -23.28 24.52
N ALA A 16 19.68 -22.57 25.52
CA ALA A 16 19.94 -22.83 26.93
C ALA A 16 19.37 -24.20 27.36
N GLN A 17 18.17 -24.54 26.89
CA GLN A 17 17.55 -25.87 27.15
C GLN A 17 18.37 -27.01 26.54
N ASP A 18 18.90 -26.83 25.34
CA ASP A 18 19.73 -27.81 24.63
C ASP A 18 21.18 -27.85 25.13
N GLY A 19 21.55 -27.01 26.10
CA GLY A 19 22.91 -26.92 26.65
C GLY A 19 23.96 -26.33 25.69
N ILE A 20 23.51 -25.60 24.65
CA ILE A 20 24.39 -24.96 23.66
C ILE A 20 25.00 -23.67 24.23
N VAL A 21 24.25 -22.95 25.06
CA VAL A 21 24.67 -21.72 25.74
C VAL A 21 24.48 -21.83 27.24
N GLU A 22 25.21 -21.01 28.00
CA GLU A 22 25.07 -20.91 29.45
C GLU A 22 23.69 -20.33 29.83
N ALA A 23 23.15 -20.72 30.99
CA ALA A 23 21.85 -20.24 31.47
C ALA A 23 21.76 -18.72 31.58
N GLY A 24 22.86 -18.05 31.97
CA GLY A 24 22.96 -16.58 32.04
C GLY A 24 22.85 -15.86 30.71
N PHE A 25 22.94 -16.56 29.57
CA PHE A 25 22.77 -15.98 28.25
C PHE A 25 21.32 -15.49 27.99
N VAL A 26 20.35 -16.24 28.49
CA VAL A 26 18.93 -15.86 28.40
C VAL A 26 18.66 -14.57 29.15
N ASP A 27 19.23 -14.44 30.37
CA ASP A 27 19.13 -13.24 31.19
C ASP A 27 19.82 -12.05 30.51
N TYR A 28 20.99 -12.27 29.91
CA TYR A 28 21.71 -11.26 29.15
C TYR A 28 20.89 -10.74 27.95
N ILE A 29 20.29 -11.62 27.17
CA ILE A 29 19.44 -11.25 26.00
C ILE A 29 18.17 -10.50 26.44
N ASN A 30 17.65 -10.80 27.64
CA ASN A 30 16.47 -10.16 28.18
C ASN A 30 16.74 -8.84 28.93
N ASP A 31 17.99 -8.55 29.24
CA ASP A 31 18.41 -7.33 29.96
C ASP A 31 18.40 -6.13 29.01
N SER A 32 17.37 -5.29 29.11
CA SER A 32 17.22 -4.09 28.28
C SER A 32 18.29 -3.02 28.51
N SER A 33 19.09 -3.13 29.58
CA SER A 33 20.24 -2.27 29.78
C SER A 33 21.46 -2.65 28.93
N LYS A 34 21.44 -3.85 28.34
CA LYS A 34 22.52 -4.42 27.53
C LYS A 34 22.12 -4.64 26.08
N ILE A 35 20.93 -5.18 25.86
CA ILE A 35 20.42 -5.54 24.53
C ILE A 35 19.09 -4.82 24.27
N THR A 36 19.07 -4.03 23.21
CA THR A 36 17.88 -3.35 22.71
C THR A 36 17.56 -3.75 21.29
N TYR A 37 16.30 -3.59 20.89
CA TYR A 37 15.79 -3.91 19.56
C TYR A 37 15.06 -2.69 19.00
N PRO A 38 15.80 -1.62 18.65
CA PRO A 38 15.20 -0.38 18.17
C PRO A 38 14.29 -0.65 16.97
N TRP A 39 13.12 -0.07 16.98
CA TRP A 39 12.20 -0.13 15.88
C TRP A 39 12.58 0.90 14.82
N SER A 40 12.39 0.59 13.55
CA SER A 40 12.66 1.54 12.49
C SER A 40 11.57 1.48 11.42
N MET A 41 11.19 2.65 10.91
CA MET A 41 10.48 2.81 9.65
C MET A 41 11.50 3.21 8.59
N ILE A 42 11.60 2.40 7.55
CA ILE A 42 12.38 2.72 6.36
C ILE A 42 11.43 2.82 5.16
N ASP A 43 11.66 3.82 4.34
CA ASP A 43 10.91 4.00 3.09
C ASP A 43 11.87 4.42 1.98
N LYS A 44 12.24 3.47 1.13
CA LYS A 44 13.03 3.66 -0.09
C LYS A 44 12.68 2.56 -1.07
N ILE A 45 12.20 2.94 -2.24
CA ILE A 45 11.88 1.98 -3.29
C ILE A 45 13.16 1.57 -4.00
N THR A 46 13.41 0.26 -4.02
CA THR A 46 14.57 -0.36 -4.70
C THR A 46 14.04 -1.49 -5.60
N PRO A 47 13.53 -1.17 -6.80
CA PRO A 47 13.05 -2.17 -7.72
C PRO A 47 14.20 -3.06 -8.25
N ARG A 48 13.83 -4.10 -8.98
CA ARG A 48 14.81 -4.93 -9.67
C ARG A 48 15.67 -4.09 -10.62
N PRO A 49 16.94 -4.50 -10.90
CA PRO A 49 17.76 -3.86 -11.91
C PRO A 49 16.99 -3.73 -13.24
N HIS A 50 17.08 -2.57 -13.86
CA HIS A 50 16.34 -2.24 -15.06
C HIS A 50 17.31 -1.99 -16.23
N GLU A 51 17.02 -2.50 -17.41
CA GLU A 51 17.90 -2.43 -18.60
C GLU A 51 18.24 -0.98 -18.99
N LYS A 52 17.30 -0.04 -18.87
CA LYS A 52 17.57 1.39 -19.12
C LYS A 52 18.62 1.96 -18.17
N VAL A 53 18.56 1.59 -16.89
CA VAL A 53 19.54 2.03 -15.89
C VAL A 53 20.91 1.39 -16.17
N GLN A 54 20.91 0.11 -16.54
CA GLN A 54 22.13 -0.58 -16.97
C GLN A 54 22.79 0.12 -18.17
N ALA A 55 22.00 0.48 -19.19
CA ALA A 55 22.48 1.20 -20.36
C ALA A 55 23.08 2.58 -20.01
N MET A 56 22.38 3.35 -19.15
CA MET A 56 22.89 4.65 -18.68
C MET A 56 24.23 4.51 -17.95
N LEU A 57 24.35 3.51 -17.06
CA LEU A 57 25.60 3.24 -16.35
C LEU A 57 26.74 2.83 -17.29
N ALA A 58 26.42 2.06 -18.35
CA ALA A 58 27.41 1.70 -19.39
C ALA A 58 27.88 2.94 -20.15
N GLU A 59 26.97 3.87 -20.49
CA GLU A 59 27.35 5.14 -21.15
C GLU A 59 28.24 6.00 -20.24
N ASP A 60 28.04 5.95 -18.93
CA ASP A 60 28.88 6.62 -17.92
C ASP A 60 30.20 5.88 -17.65
N GLY A 61 30.49 4.78 -18.37
CA GLY A 61 31.72 4.02 -18.26
C GLY A 61 31.73 2.97 -17.14
N PHE A 62 30.58 2.61 -16.58
CA PHE A 62 30.48 1.52 -15.62
C PHE A 62 30.49 0.18 -16.36
N GLU A 63 31.65 -0.47 -16.39
CA GLU A 63 31.87 -1.76 -17.01
C GLU A 63 31.35 -2.92 -16.14
N ASP A 64 31.17 -4.11 -16.73
CA ASP A 64 30.73 -5.35 -16.05
C ASP A 64 29.43 -5.20 -15.26
N ASN A 65 28.47 -4.51 -15.84
CA ASN A 65 27.19 -4.19 -15.22
C ASN A 65 26.06 -5.19 -15.55
N ASN A 66 26.39 -6.40 -15.99
CA ASN A 66 25.41 -7.41 -16.38
C ASN A 66 24.65 -7.98 -15.18
N THR A 67 23.35 -8.12 -15.35
CA THR A 67 22.48 -8.82 -14.36
C THR A 67 22.64 -10.33 -14.56
N ILE A 68 22.93 -11.03 -13.47
CA ILE A 68 23.00 -12.50 -13.42
C ILE A 68 21.71 -13.01 -12.81
N ILE A 69 21.06 -13.96 -13.48
CA ILE A 69 19.91 -14.69 -12.94
C ILE A 69 20.42 -16.07 -12.52
N THR A 70 20.35 -16.35 -11.21
CA THR A 70 20.78 -17.65 -10.67
C THR A 70 19.79 -18.76 -11.02
N GLU A 71 20.20 -20.02 -10.86
CA GLU A 71 19.32 -21.19 -11.03
C GLU A 71 18.06 -21.14 -10.15
N LYS A 72 18.12 -20.44 -9.03
CA LYS A 72 16.99 -20.20 -8.11
C LYS A 72 16.14 -18.97 -8.50
N HIS A 73 16.33 -18.43 -9.72
CA HIS A 73 15.65 -17.23 -10.20
C HIS A 73 15.88 -15.97 -9.32
N THR A 74 17.04 -15.90 -8.66
CA THR A 74 17.46 -14.71 -7.93
C THR A 74 18.21 -13.78 -8.86
N PHE A 75 17.81 -12.51 -8.88
CA PHE A 75 18.50 -11.47 -9.67
C PHE A 75 19.67 -10.92 -8.85
N THR A 76 20.86 -10.92 -9.43
CA THR A 76 22.08 -10.34 -8.86
C THR A 76 22.66 -9.35 -9.86
N ALA A 77 22.87 -8.12 -9.45
CA ALA A 77 23.49 -7.09 -10.28
C ALA A 77 24.55 -6.34 -9.47
N PRO A 78 25.60 -5.79 -10.13
CA PRO A 78 26.62 -5.00 -9.46
C PRO A 78 26.15 -3.56 -9.13
N PHE A 79 24.90 -3.22 -9.40
CA PHE A 79 24.30 -1.94 -9.10
C PHE A 79 22.91 -2.11 -8.48
N VAL A 80 22.46 -1.07 -7.79
CA VAL A 80 21.13 -1.01 -7.20
C VAL A 80 20.33 0.08 -7.92
N ASN A 81 19.17 -0.29 -8.46
CA ASN A 81 18.20 0.69 -8.92
C ASN A 81 17.41 1.17 -7.72
N ALA A 82 17.59 2.42 -7.31
CA ALA A 82 16.94 3.00 -6.14
C ALA A 82 16.43 4.41 -6.45
N GLU A 83 15.28 4.77 -5.88
CA GLU A 83 14.79 6.14 -5.97
C GLU A 83 15.68 7.13 -5.19
N GLU A 84 15.61 8.41 -5.55
CA GLU A 84 16.30 9.48 -4.82
C GLU A 84 15.75 9.64 -3.39
N VAL A 85 14.43 9.59 -3.26
CA VAL A 85 13.72 9.78 -2.00
C VAL A 85 14.02 8.66 -1.01
N GLN A 86 14.32 9.03 0.23
CA GLN A 86 14.53 8.06 1.30
C GLN A 86 14.10 8.64 2.65
N TYR A 87 13.53 7.77 3.48
CA TYR A 87 13.22 8.08 4.86
C TYR A 87 13.70 6.94 5.74
N LEU A 88 14.40 7.27 6.81
CA LEU A 88 14.78 6.34 7.87
C LEU A 88 14.49 7.01 9.22
N VAL A 89 13.53 6.47 9.93
CA VAL A 89 13.13 6.94 11.25
C VAL A 89 13.30 5.80 12.22
N CYS A 90 14.13 6.00 13.25
CA CYS A 90 14.53 4.97 14.19
C CYS A 90 14.17 5.35 15.62
N GLU A 91 13.73 4.36 16.39
CA GLU A 91 13.64 4.46 17.84
C GLU A 91 15.03 4.64 18.45
N ASP A 92 15.22 5.68 19.28
CA ASP A 92 16.51 5.96 19.91
C ASP A 92 16.61 5.30 21.29
N THR A 93 16.80 3.97 21.29
CA THR A 93 16.94 3.16 22.51
C THR A 93 18.26 2.39 22.57
N TYR A 94 19.30 2.95 22.00
CA TYR A 94 20.64 2.34 21.96
C TYR A 94 21.37 2.53 23.29
N THR A 95 21.68 1.43 23.99
CA THR A 95 22.32 1.46 25.32
C THR A 95 23.83 1.53 25.25
N ASN A 96 24.45 1.09 24.15
CA ASN A 96 25.92 1.02 24.00
C ASN A 96 26.44 2.01 22.94
N GLY A 97 25.72 3.10 22.71
CA GLY A 97 26.01 4.03 21.63
C GLY A 97 25.51 3.54 20.28
N ARG A 98 25.47 4.42 19.29
CA ARG A 98 24.98 4.15 17.93
C ARG A 98 25.78 4.90 16.88
N PRO A 99 25.77 4.45 15.62
CA PRO A 99 26.36 5.22 14.53
C PRO A 99 25.58 6.54 14.33
N PRO A 100 26.27 7.63 13.95
CA PRO A 100 25.65 8.94 13.74
C PRO A 100 24.93 9.02 12.40
N LEU A 101 23.91 8.18 12.18
CA LEU A 101 23.15 8.12 10.90
C LEU A 101 22.36 9.40 10.63
N GLU A 102 22.13 10.24 11.64
CA GLU A 102 21.53 11.56 11.49
C GLU A 102 22.35 12.48 10.58
N LEU A 103 23.65 12.28 10.48
CA LEU A 103 24.52 12.98 9.53
C LEU A 103 24.18 12.60 8.06
N GLY A 104 23.58 11.43 7.85
CA GLY A 104 23.07 10.96 6.56
C GLY A 104 21.56 11.16 6.39
N GLY A 105 20.90 11.91 7.30
CA GLY A 105 19.48 12.25 7.21
C GLY A 105 18.54 11.29 7.93
N ALA A 106 19.05 10.31 8.70
CA ALA A 106 18.18 9.48 9.54
C ALA A 106 17.62 10.30 10.72
N LEU A 107 16.39 10.01 11.09
CA LEU A 107 15.72 10.63 12.22
C LEU A 107 15.68 9.65 13.40
N TYR A 108 16.18 10.08 14.56
CA TYR A 108 16.07 9.33 15.80
C TYR A 108 15.01 9.96 16.70
N THR A 109 14.10 9.12 17.20
CA THR A 109 12.92 9.59 17.94
C THR A 109 12.38 8.51 18.89
N SER A 110 11.20 8.75 19.46
CA SER A 110 10.52 7.76 20.29
C SER A 110 9.88 6.65 19.44
N ARG A 111 9.65 5.47 20.01
CA ARG A 111 8.89 4.38 19.40
C ARG A 111 7.52 4.87 18.89
N LYS A 112 6.81 5.64 19.70
CA LYS A 112 5.51 6.19 19.33
C LYS A 112 5.58 7.00 18.03
N THR A 113 6.57 7.87 17.90
CA THR A 113 6.74 8.67 16.68
C THR A 113 7.10 7.82 15.46
N VAL A 114 7.91 6.76 15.62
CA VAL A 114 8.18 5.80 14.52
C VAL A 114 6.88 5.15 14.05
N ASP A 115 6.02 4.69 14.98
CA ASP A 115 4.73 4.09 14.66
C ASP A 115 3.77 5.10 14.00
N GLU A 116 3.80 6.37 14.41
CA GLU A 116 3.02 7.46 13.81
C GLU A 116 3.47 7.78 12.38
N VAL A 117 4.77 7.75 12.08
CA VAL A 117 5.29 7.90 10.71
C VAL A 117 4.84 6.72 9.83
N GLU A 118 4.94 5.49 10.32
CA GLU A 118 4.45 4.30 9.62
C GLU A 118 2.94 4.43 9.35
N THR A 119 2.16 4.83 10.36
CA THR A 119 0.70 5.04 10.24
C THR A 119 0.37 6.10 9.19
N MET A 120 1.05 7.26 9.21
CA MET A 120 0.89 8.31 8.21
C MET A 120 1.09 7.77 6.78
N LYS A 121 2.16 7.02 6.56
CA LYS A 121 2.50 6.42 5.27
C LYS A 121 1.44 5.40 4.82
N VAL A 122 1.08 4.48 5.72
CA VAL A 122 0.26 3.30 5.39
C VAL A 122 -1.22 3.63 5.26
N THR A 123 -1.73 4.58 6.05
CA THR A 123 -3.17 4.89 6.09
C THR A 123 -3.55 6.13 5.27
N THR A 124 -2.57 6.97 4.84
CA THR A 124 -2.89 8.24 4.20
C THR A 124 -2.00 8.56 3.00
N CYS A 125 -0.67 8.69 3.20
CA CYS A 125 0.16 9.45 2.28
C CYS A 125 0.77 8.65 1.13
N LEU A 126 0.85 7.32 1.19
CA LEU A 126 1.44 6.48 0.15
C LEU A 126 0.57 5.28 -0.21
N ASN A 127 0.36 4.36 0.74
CA ASN A 127 -0.20 3.06 0.43
C ASN A 127 -1.66 3.08 -0.06
N PRO A 128 -2.57 3.95 0.46
CA PRO A 128 -3.92 4.07 -0.09
C PRO A 128 -3.93 4.54 -1.55
N LEU A 129 -3.05 5.50 -1.89
CA LEU A 129 -2.93 6.03 -3.23
C LEU A 129 -2.49 4.95 -4.23
N HIS A 130 -1.47 4.16 -3.86
CA HIS A 130 -1.05 3.00 -4.64
C HIS A 130 -2.18 1.98 -4.85
N THR A 131 -2.97 1.69 -3.79
CA THR A 131 -4.07 0.72 -3.90
C THR A 131 -5.19 1.23 -4.80
N ALA A 132 -5.56 2.51 -4.68
CA ALA A 132 -6.54 3.12 -5.56
C ALA A 132 -6.10 3.03 -7.03
N MET A 133 -4.85 3.39 -7.31
CA MET A 133 -4.26 3.28 -8.65
C MET A 133 -4.27 1.83 -9.13
N SER A 134 -3.79 0.88 -8.33
CA SER A 134 -3.66 -0.52 -8.78
C SER A 134 -5.00 -1.16 -9.16
N ILE A 135 -6.06 -0.90 -8.39
CA ILE A 135 -7.39 -1.42 -8.69
C ILE A 135 -7.91 -0.87 -10.03
N TYR A 136 -7.83 0.45 -10.21
CA TYR A 136 -8.30 1.10 -11.43
C TYR A 136 -7.35 0.88 -12.61
N GLY A 137 -6.04 0.88 -12.37
CA GLY A 137 -5.03 0.62 -13.38
C GLY A 137 -5.15 -0.76 -14.01
N CYS A 138 -5.38 -1.81 -13.21
CA CYS A 138 -5.65 -3.15 -13.74
C CYS A 138 -6.90 -3.17 -14.64
N MET A 139 -7.97 -2.51 -14.24
CA MET A 139 -9.21 -2.44 -15.02
C MET A 139 -9.10 -1.58 -16.28
N LEU A 140 -8.21 -0.58 -16.27
CA LEU A 140 -7.97 0.34 -17.40
C LEU A 140 -6.78 -0.11 -18.28
N ASP A 141 -6.27 -1.34 -18.07
CA ASP A 141 -5.21 -1.99 -18.86
C ASP A 141 -3.85 -1.26 -18.78
N TYR A 142 -3.56 -0.61 -17.66
CA TYR A 142 -2.23 -0.06 -17.39
C TYR A 142 -1.26 -1.14 -16.92
N THR A 143 0.00 -0.97 -17.29
CA THR A 143 1.11 -1.87 -16.91
C THR A 143 2.20 -1.18 -16.10
N LEU A 144 2.14 0.14 -15.99
CA LEU A 144 3.10 0.97 -15.23
C LEU A 144 2.36 2.04 -14.43
N ILE A 145 2.72 2.18 -13.16
CA ILE A 145 2.21 3.25 -12.28
C ILE A 145 2.57 4.64 -12.82
N SER A 146 3.75 4.79 -13.41
CA SER A 146 4.14 6.08 -14.03
C SER A 146 3.27 6.46 -15.23
N ALA A 147 2.73 5.49 -15.97
CA ALA A 147 1.78 5.73 -17.04
C ALA A 147 0.39 6.13 -16.50
N GLU A 148 -0.05 5.53 -15.40
CA GLU A 148 -1.27 5.96 -14.70
C GLU A 148 -1.16 7.41 -14.21
N MET A 149 0.02 7.83 -13.76
CA MET A 149 0.27 9.21 -13.34
C MET A 149 0.26 10.24 -14.49
N ALA A 150 0.41 9.79 -15.72
CA ALA A 150 0.21 10.62 -16.90
C ALA A 150 -1.27 10.76 -17.31
N ASP A 151 -2.15 9.90 -16.78
CA ASP A 151 -3.60 9.96 -16.95
C ASP A 151 -4.20 11.01 -16.02
N GLU A 152 -4.90 12.00 -16.56
CA GLU A 152 -5.46 13.12 -15.80
C GLU A 152 -6.49 12.68 -14.76
N ASP A 153 -7.36 11.73 -15.09
CA ASP A 153 -8.39 11.23 -14.18
C ASP A 153 -7.78 10.44 -13.02
N LEU A 154 -6.85 9.51 -13.30
CA LEU A 154 -6.19 8.72 -12.27
C LEU A 154 -5.33 9.60 -11.36
N ARG A 155 -4.59 10.54 -11.94
CA ARG A 155 -3.80 11.49 -11.15
C ARG A 155 -4.67 12.34 -10.23
N ALA A 156 -5.76 12.92 -10.77
CA ALA A 156 -6.70 13.72 -9.99
C ALA A 156 -7.42 12.88 -8.93
N PHE A 157 -7.73 11.61 -9.23
CA PHE A 157 -8.33 10.65 -8.31
C PHE A 157 -7.49 10.49 -7.04
N ILE A 158 -6.21 10.13 -7.18
CA ILE A 158 -5.34 9.95 -6.01
C ILE A 158 -5.01 11.26 -5.29
N GLN A 159 -4.88 12.37 -6.02
CA GLN A 159 -4.68 13.67 -5.40
C GLN A 159 -5.85 14.02 -4.48
N LYS A 160 -7.07 13.83 -4.94
CA LYS A 160 -8.28 14.15 -4.17
C LYS A 160 -8.49 13.17 -3.02
N ILE A 161 -8.27 11.87 -3.22
CA ILE A 161 -8.25 10.88 -2.12
C ILE A 161 -7.26 11.35 -1.03
N GLY A 162 -6.03 11.65 -1.42
CA GLY A 162 -4.98 12.01 -0.47
C GLY A 162 -5.24 13.33 0.24
N TYR A 163 -5.38 14.42 -0.52
CA TYR A 163 -5.44 15.77 0.05
C TYR A 163 -6.80 16.15 0.62
N ILE A 164 -7.90 15.64 0.03
CA ILE A 164 -9.24 16.06 0.43
C ILE A 164 -9.89 15.07 1.41
N GLU A 165 -9.78 13.77 1.14
CA GLU A 165 -10.49 12.77 1.93
C GLU A 165 -9.66 12.18 3.07
N ALA A 166 -8.39 11.87 2.86
CA ALA A 166 -7.57 11.22 3.87
C ALA A 166 -6.79 12.20 4.77
N MET A 167 -6.30 13.32 4.23
CA MET A 167 -5.51 14.30 4.98
C MET A 167 -6.23 14.91 6.21
N PRO A 168 -7.57 15.16 6.20
CA PRO A 168 -8.27 15.68 7.39
C PRO A 168 -8.17 14.78 8.62
N VAL A 169 -7.87 13.49 8.44
CA VAL A 169 -7.73 12.51 9.53
C VAL A 169 -6.34 11.91 9.62
N VAL A 170 -5.36 12.50 8.94
CA VAL A 170 -3.98 12.03 8.96
C VAL A 170 -3.43 11.93 10.38
N THR A 171 -2.56 10.97 10.61
CA THR A 171 -1.70 10.93 11.80
C THR A 171 -0.47 11.77 11.50
N ASP A 172 -0.33 12.91 12.20
CA ASP A 172 0.83 13.78 12.06
C ASP A 172 1.91 13.38 13.08
N PRO A 173 3.06 12.84 12.66
CA PRO A 173 4.13 12.42 13.56
C PRO A 173 4.98 13.58 14.07
N GLY A 174 4.81 14.80 13.57
CA GLY A 174 5.56 15.98 13.94
C GLY A 174 7.01 16.04 13.46
N VAL A 175 7.62 14.90 13.08
CA VAL A 175 9.02 14.82 12.58
C VAL A 175 9.12 14.82 11.06
N LEU A 176 8.04 14.48 10.38
CA LEU A 176 7.85 14.55 8.93
C LEU A 176 6.53 15.24 8.66
N ASN A 177 6.53 16.23 7.78
CA ASN A 177 5.31 16.94 7.39
C ASN A 177 4.48 16.08 6.43
N PRO A 178 3.22 15.70 6.77
CA PRO A 178 2.38 14.86 5.91
C PRO A 178 2.11 15.45 4.52
N TYR A 179 1.97 16.78 4.41
CA TYR A 179 1.74 17.44 3.11
C TYR A 179 2.97 17.40 2.21
N GLU A 180 4.17 17.55 2.78
CA GLU A 180 5.43 17.43 2.01
C GLU A 180 5.65 15.98 1.59
N PHE A 181 5.37 15.05 2.50
CA PHE A 181 5.50 13.62 2.22
C PHE A 181 4.58 13.19 1.06
N ILE A 182 3.27 13.49 1.14
CA ILE A 182 2.32 13.13 0.07
C ILE A 182 2.63 13.88 -1.24
N GLY A 183 3.08 15.13 -1.16
CA GLY A 183 3.54 15.91 -2.31
C GLY A 183 4.71 15.24 -3.02
N THR A 184 5.67 14.72 -2.26
CA THR A 184 6.80 13.95 -2.79
C THR A 184 6.34 12.65 -3.44
N VAL A 185 5.39 11.94 -2.82
CA VAL A 185 4.80 10.72 -3.38
C VAL A 185 4.16 11.00 -4.75
N ILE A 186 3.26 11.99 -4.81
CA ILE A 186 2.45 12.27 -6.00
C ILE A 186 3.28 12.89 -7.14
N ASN A 187 4.25 13.76 -6.81
CA ASN A 187 4.94 14.53 -7.82
C ASN A 187 6.33 14.01 -8.21
N LYS A 188 6.94 13.16 -7.39
CA LYS A 188 8.28 12.61 -7.66
C LYS A 188 8.30 11.09 -7.75
N ARG A 189 7.68 10.38 -6.81
CA ARG A 189 7.82 8.92 -6.68
C ARG A 189 6.95 8.17 -7.66
N LEU A 190 5.63 8.40 -7.64
CA LEU A 190 4.67 7.69 -8.50
C LEU A 190 4.89 7.96 -10.01
N PRO A 191 5.20 9.19 -10.47
CA PRO A 191 5.43 9.45 -11.89
C PRO A 191 6.83 9.05 -12.38
N ASN A 192 7.71 8.52 -11.53
CA ASN A 192 9.08 8.20 -11.90
C ASN A 192 9.16 7.00 -12.88
N PRO A 193 9.54 7.21 -14.15
CA PRO A 193 9.58 6.14 -15.14
C PRO A 193 10.75 5.14 -14.94
N PHE A 194 11.72 5.47 -14.08
CA PHE A 194 12.82 4.58 -13.70
C PHE A 194 12.47 3.67 -12.52
N MET A 195 11.26 3.82 -11.95
CA MET A 195 10.69 2.93 -10.96
C MET A 195 9.59 2.09 -11.63
N PRO A 196 9.93 1.01 -12.37
CA PRO A 196 8.99 0.24 -13.16
C PRO A 196 8.11 -0.62 -12.25
N ASP A 197 7.15 0.01 -11.60
CA ASP A 197 6.17 -0.67 -10.78
C ASP A 197 4.86 -0.84 -11.53
N ALA A 198 4.26 -2.02 -11.39
CA ALA A 198 3.07 -2.40 -12.10
C ALA A 198 1.83 -2.41 -11.18
N PRO A 199 0.66 -1.95 -11.65
CA PRO A 199 -0.58 -2.04 -10.88
C PRO A 199 -0.89 -3.48 -10.45
N GLN A 200 -0.60 -4.47 -11.29
CA GLN A 200 -0.79 -5.90 -10.98
C GLN A 200 0.05 -6.35 -9.77
N ARG A 201 1.28 -5.86 -9.64
CA ARG A 201 2.13 -6.15 -8.47
C ARG A 201 1.57 -5.51 -7.20
N ILE A 202 1.12 -4.28 -7.30
CA ILE A 202 0.53 -3.54 -6.17
C ILE A 202 -0.80 -4.15 -5.74
N ALA A 203 -1.60 -4.69 -6.66
CA ALA A 203 -2.89 -5.32 -6.38
C ALA A 203 -2.78 -6.70 -5.69
N THR A 204 -1.57 -7.30 -5.60
CA THR A 204 -1.37 -8.51 -4.78
C THR A 204 -1.89 -8.29 -3.36
N ASP A 205 -2.60 -9.28 -2.80
CA ASP A 205 -3.16 -9.26 -1.45
C ASP A 205 -4.04 -8.03 -1.14
N THR A 206 -4.83 -7.55 -2.10
CA THR A 206 -5.68 -6.37 -1.90
C THR A 206 -6.66 -6.56 -0.75
N SER A 207 -7.25 -7.76 -0.59
CA SER A 207 -8.17 -8.05 0.52
C SER A 207 -7.56 -7.84 1.90
N GLN A 208 -6.25 -8.03 2.03
CA GLN A 208 -5.50 -7.87 3.28
C GLN A 208 -5.09 -6.41 3.54
N LYS A 209 -5.35 -5.51 2.59
CA LYS A 209 -4.85 -4.14 2.60
C LYS A 209 -5.96 -3.11 2.79
N LEU A 210 -7.17 -3.39 2.31
CA LEU A 210 -8.27 -2.41 2.29
C LEU A 210 -8.66 -1.90 3.68
N SER A 211 -8.66 -2.79 4.70
CA SER A 211 -8.96 -2.42 6.08
C SER A 211 -8.03 -1.32 6.61
N ILE A 212 -6.72 -1.51 6.45
CA ILE A 212 -5.72 -0.56 6.96
C ILE A 212 -5.65 0.69 6.09
N ARG A 213 -5.82 0.56 4.76
CA ARG A 213 -5.61 1.66 3.82
C ARG A 213 -6.80 2.60 3.69
N PHE A 214 -8.02 2.08 3.82
CA PHE A 214 -9.25 2.87 3.69
C PHE A 214 -10.17 2.74 4.89
N GLY A 215 -10.29 1.53 5.46
CA GLY A 215 -11.10 1.30 6.66
C GLY A 215 -10.69 2.19 7.84
N GLU A 216 -9.39 2.38 8.06
CA GLU A 216 -8.88 3.26 9.11
C GLU A 216 -9.27 4.73 8.89
N THR A 217 -9.24 5.21 7.65
CA THR A 217 -9.72 6.56 7.33
C THR A 217 -11.21 6.71 7.63
N ILE A 218 -12.03 5.74 7.21
CA ILE A 218 -13.48 5.75 7.49
C ILE A 218 -13.75 5.73 8.99
N LYS A 219 -13.07 4.86 9.76
CA LYS A 219 -13.19 4.80 11.23
C LYS A 219 -12.86 6.15 11.88
N LYS A 220 -11.75 6.79 11.45
CA LYS A 220 -11.36 8.10 11.97
C LYS A 220 -12.39 9.19 11.69
N TYR A 221 -13.08 9.15 10.53
CA TYR A 221 -14.18 10.05 10.25
C TYR A 221 -15.34 9.84 11.21
N ILE A 222 -15.70 8.58 11.49
CA ILE A 222 -16.75 8.22 12.43
C ILE A 222 -16.37 8.65 13.85
N ASP A 223 -15.19 8.29 14.31
CA ASP A 223 -14.70 8.56 15.67
C ASP A 223 -14.57 10.05 15.97
N ARG A 224 -14.21 10.85 14.96
CA ARG A 224 -14.11 12.31 15.08
C ARG A 224 -15.41 13.04 14.78
N GLY A 225 -16.49 12.34 14.45
CA GLY A 225 -17.79 12.94 14.12
C GLY A 225 -17.76 13.83 12.88
N LEU A 226 -16.85 13.54 11.92
CA LEU A 226 -16.75 14.30 10.69
C LEU A 226 -17.86 13.91 9.71
N ASP A 227 -18.21 14.86 8.84
CA ASP A 227 -19.24 14.62 7.83
C ASP A 227 -18.77 13.55 6.82
N LYS A 228 -19.43 12.40 6.88
CA LYS A 228 -19.14 11.24 6.02
C LYS A 228 -19.44 11.51 4.54
N SER A 229 -20.29 12.49 4.22
CA SER A 229 -20.55 12.88 2.82
C SER A 229 -19.32 13.46 2.12
N ASN A 230 -18.30 13.84 2.87
CA ASN A 230 -17.01 14.23 2.33
C ASN A 230 -16.20 13.06 1.77
N LEU A 231 -16.54 11.82 2.10
CA LEU A 231 -15.93 10.63 1.53
C LEU A 231 -16.72 10.18 0.30
N VAL A 232 -16.16 10.36 -0.88
CA VAL A 232 -16.74 9.99 -2.18
C VAL A 232 -15.79 9.09 -2.96
N LEU A 233 -14.52 9.48 -3.05
CA LEU A 233 -13.55 8.75 -3.86
C LEU A 233 -13.00 7.51 -3.14
N ILE A 234 -12.90 7.53 -1.82
CA ILE A 234 -12.62 6.30 -1.04
C ILE A 234 -13.73 5.26 -1.23
N PRO A 235 -15.03 5.58 -1.06
CA PRO A 235 -16.13 4.69 -1.45
C PRO A 235 -16.05 4.23 -2.91
N LEU A 236 -15.61 5.09 -3.83
CA LEU A 236 -15.42 4.72 -5.22
C LEU A 236 -14.30 3.68 -5.41
N VAL A 237 -13.19 3.78 -4.64
CA VAL A 237 -12.15 2.71 -4.64
C VAL A 237 -12.76 1.39 -4.21
N LEU A 238 -13.54 1.39 -3.13
CA LEU A 238 -14.17 0.17 -2.61
C LEU A 238 -15.18 -0.42 -3.60
N ALA A 239 -15.96 0.42 -4.28
CA ALA A 239 -16.84 -0.01 -5.38
C ALA A 239 -16.03 -0.59 -6.56
N GLY A 240 -14.90 0.04 -6.90
CA GLY A 240 -13.97 -0.44 -7.92
C GLY A 240 -13.41 -1.83 -7.60
N TYR A 241 -13.21 -2.15 -6.33
CA TYR A 241 -12.76 -3.48 -5.94
C TYR A 241 -13.76 -4.58 -6.30
N ALA A 242 -15.06 -4.38 -6.11
CA ALA A 242 -16.07 -5.34 -6.57
C ALA A 242 -16.03 -5.53 -8.10
N ARG A 243 -15.78 -4.46 -8.86
CA ARG A 243 -15.65 -4.54 -10.32
C ARG A 243 -14.34 -5.24 -10.73
N TYR A 244 -13.24 -5.02 -10.03
CA TYR A 244 -11.94 -5.70 -10.22
C TYR A 244 -12.07 -7.22 -10.01
N LEU A 245 -12.84 -7.66 -9.01
CA LEU A 245 -13.08 -9.07 -8.72
C LEU A 245 -13.76 -9.82 -9.89
N LYS A 246 -14.42 -9.12 -10.84
CA LYS A 246 -14.97 -9.72 -12.06
C LYS A 246 -13.90 -10.12 -13.07
N ALA A 247 -12.66 -9.73 -12.88
CA ALA A 247 -11.54 -10.06 -13.76
C ALA A 247 -11.76 -9.66 -15.23
N LEU A 248 -12.44 -8.53 -15.45
CA LEU A 248 -12.69 -7.95 -16.77
C LEU A 248 -12.18 -6.51 -16.79
N ASP A 249 -11.43 -6.15 -17.82
CA ASP A 249 -11.03 -4.77 -18.07
C ASP A 249 -12.21 -3.87 -18.49
N ASP A 250 -11.96 -2.61 -18.74
CA ASP A 250 -12.99 -1.66 -19.17
C ASP A 250 -13.48 -1.90 -20.61
N ASN A 251 -12.75 -2.69 -21.39
CA ASN A 251 -13.15 -3.20 -22.71
C ASN A 251 -13.86 -4.56 -22.65
N LEU A 252 -14.12 -5.09 -21.45
CA LEU A 252 -14.69 -6.40 -21.17
C LEU A 252 -13.80 -7.57 -21.60
N LYS A 253 -12.49 -7.34 -21.73
CA LYS A 253 -11.51 -8.41 -21.93
C LYS A 253 -11.15 -9.01 -20.58
N PRO A 254 -11.03 -10.34 -20.49
CA PRO A 254 -10.58 -10.97 -19.26
C PRO A 254 -9.10 -10.62 -18.97
N PHE A 255 -8.79 -10.40 -17.69
CA PHE A 255 -7.43 -10.34 -17.20
C PHE A 255 -7.28 -11.29 -15.98
N GLU A 256 -6.06 -11.66 -15.66
CA GLU A 256 -5.78 -12.46 -14.47
C GLU A 256 -5.63 -11.54 -13.25
N PRO A 257 -6.51 -11.63 -12.25
CA PRO A 257 -6.36 -10.88 -11.02
C PRO A 257 -5.09 -11.28 -10.27
N SER A 258 -4.51 -10.33 -9.57
CA SER A 258 -3.32 -10.57 -8.76
C SER A 258 -3.62 -11.56 -7.62
N SER A 259 -2.61 -12.32 -7.20
CA SER A 259 -2.77 -13.30 -6.13
C SER A 259 -3.26 -12.64 -4.83
N ASP A 260 -4.23 -13.29 -4.19
CA ASP A 260 -4.87 -12.81 -2.97
C ASP A 260 -5.46 -14.02 -2.23
N PRO A 261 -5.21 -14.18 -0.91
CA PRO A 261 -5.68 -15.34 -0.17
C PRO A 261 -7.20 -15.47 -0.12
N LEU A 262 -7.96 -14.38 -0.26
CA LEU A 262 -9.42 -14.37 -0.28
C LEU A 262 -10.01 -14.25 -1.69
N LEU A 263 -9.19 -14.25 -2.74
CA LEU A 263 -9.65 -13.97 -4.11
C LEU A 263 -10.83 -14.87 -4.53
N ALA A 264 -10.69 -16.19 -4.37
CA ALA A 264 -11.71 -17.13 -4.78
C ALA A 264 -13.03 -16.97 -4.02
N GLU A 265 -12.94 -16.69 -2.70
CA GLU A 265 -14.10 -16.42 -1.83
C GLU A 265 -14.82 -15.15 -2.28
N LEU A 266 -14.08 -14.05 -2.44
CA LEU A 266 -14.66 -12.75 -2.81
C LEU A 266 -15.21 -12.74 -4.23
N GLN A 267 -14.56 -13.45 -5.17
CA GLN A 267 -15.08 -13.65 -6.51
C GLN A 267 -16.40 -14.44 -6.51
N ALA A 268 -16.53 -15.46 -5.64
CA ALA A 268 -17.77 -16.21 -5.50
C ALA A 268 -18.93 -15.33 -5.01
N ILE A 269 -18.67 -14.35 -4.12
CA ILE A 269 -19.70 -13.40 -3.67
C ILE A 269 -20.23 -12.55 -4.83
N VAL A 270 -19.36 -12.04 -5.70
CA VAL A 270 -19.75 -11.18 -6.82
C VAL A 270 -20.09 -11.97 -8.10
N ALA A 271 -19.97 -13.30 -8.08
CA ALA A 271 -20.23 -14.15 -9.26
C ALA A 271 -21.63 -13.94 -9.87
N PRO A 272 -22.71 -13.76 -9.07
CA PRO A 272 -24.06 -13.54 -9.64
C PRO A 272 -24.18 -12.27 -10.48
N LEU A 273 -23.30 -11.28 -10.29
CA LEU A 273 -23.35 -10.01 -11.01
C LEU A 273 -22.73 -10.15 -12.41
N GLU A 274 -23.40 -9.60 -13.41
CA GLU A 274 -22.96 -9.57 -14.80
C GLU A 274 -22.66 -8.12 -15.22
N VAL A 275 -21.49 -7.88 -15.80
CA VAL A 275 -21.14 -6.56 -16.34
C VAL A 275 -21.92 -6.32 -17.63
N GLY A 276 -22.57 -5.17 -17.75
CA GLY A 276 -23.41 -4.82 -18.90
C GLY A 276 -24.89 -5.19 -18.73
N LYS A 277 -25.28 -5.77 -17.59
CA LYS A 277 -26.66 -6.11 -17.31
C LYS A 277 -27.30 -5.09 -16.36
N ALA A 278 -28.24 -4.30 -16.89
CA ALA A 278 -28.84 -3.20 -16.15
C ALA A 278 -29.76 -3.67 -15.01
N ASP A 279 -30.66 -4.61 -15.32
CA ASP A 279 -31.66 -5.13 -14.38
C ASP A 279 -31.16 -6.42 -13.73
N GLN A 280 -30.45 -6.34 -12.63
CA GLN A 280 -29.98 -7.48 -11.86
C GLN A 280 -30.06 -7.21 -10.35
N ASP A 281 -30.09 -8.29 -9.59
CA ASP A 281 -30.08 -8.23 -8.13
C ASP A 281 -28.66 -7.99 -7.59
N TYR A 282 -28.46 -6.88 -6.91
CA TYR A 282 -27.20 -6.50 -6.28
C TYR A 282 -27.11 -6.90 -4.79
N SER A 283 -28.06 -7.67 -4.26
CA SER A 283 -28.12 -8.05 -2.84
C SER A 283 -26.86 -8.77 -2.33
N CYS A 284 -26.13 -9.46 -3.20
CA CYS A 284 -24.87 -10.12 -2.86
C CYS A 284 -23.78 -9.13 -2.39
N LEU A 285 -23.85 -7.84 -2.78
CA LEU A 285 -22.92 -6.82 -2.34
C LEU A 285 -22.98 -6.59 -0.84
N LYS A 286 -24.11 -6.87 -0.18
CA LYS A 286 -24.21 -6.81 1.26
C LYS A 286 -23.22 -7.77 1.94
N ASN A 287 -23.12 -8.99 1.41
CA ASN A 287 -22.15 -9.97 1.95
C ASN A 287 -20.70 -9.51 1.73
N LEU A 288 -20.42 -8.87 0.59
CA LEU A 288 -19.08 -8.33 0.33
C LEU A 288 -18.74 -7.19 1.31
N TYR A 289 -19.58 -6.16 1.37
CA TYR A 289 -19.25 -4.93 2.11
C TYR A 289 -19.52 -4.99 3.62
N SER A 290 -20.12 -6.07 4.11
CA SER A 290 -20.16 -6.41 5.54
C SER A 290 -18.97 -7.26 6.00
N HIS A 291 -18.02 -7.58 5.10
CA HIS A 291 -16.86 -8.42 5.42
C HIS A 291 -15.80 -7.60 6.21
N LYS A 292 -15.91 -7.66 7.54
CA LYS A 292 -15.09 -6.84 8.46
C LYS A 292 -13.59 -7.11 8.37
N ASP A 293 -13.18 -8.34 8.03
CA ASP A 293 -11.76 -8.67 7.88
C ASP A 293 -11.14 -8.01 6.64
N VAL A 294 -11.94 -7.81 5.57
CA VAL A 294 -11.50 -7.14 4.33
C VAL A 294 -11.50 -5.62 4.47
N PHE A 295 -12.57 -5.05 5.03
CA PHE A 295 -12.77 -3.59 5.06
C PHE A 295 -12.47 -2.96 6.42
N GLY A 296 -12.25 -3.76 7.46
CA GLY A 296 -11.98 -3.29 8.83
C GLY A 296 -13.22 -2.91 9.61
N LEU A 297 -14.38 -2.81 8.95
CA LEU A 297 -15.69 -2.49 9.52
C LEU A 297 -16.77 -2.99 8.55
N ASP A 298 -18.03 -3.03 9.05
CA ASP A 298 -19.20 -3.22 8.19
C ASP A 298 -19.57 -1.89 7.54
N LEU A 299 -19.47 -1.81 6.21
CA LEU A 299 -19.70 -0.57 5.47
C LEU A 299 -21.19 -0.19 5.40
N TYR A 300 -22.13 -1.13 5.58
CA TYR A 300 -23.54 -0.82 5.72
C TYR A 300 -23.85 -0.24 7.09
N GLU A 301 -23.34 -0.85 8.17
CA GLU A 301 -23.45 -0.31 9.54
C GLU A 301 -22.79 1.08 9.63
N ALA A 302 -21.71 1.29 8.92
CA ALA A 302 -21.00 2.57 8.82
C ALA A 302 -21.77 3.64 7.99
N GLY A 303 -22.80 3.23 7.24
CA GLY A 303 -23.65 4.14 6.44
C GLY A 303 -23.12 4.44 5.04
N PHE A 304 -22.22 3.60 4.48
CA PHE A 304 -21.69 3.73 3.13
C PHE A 304 -22.28 2.72 2.12
N GLY A 305 -23.03 1.72 2.59
CA GLY A 305 -23.51 0.62 1.75
C GLY A 305 -24.26 1.08 0.51
N GLU A 306 -25.29 1.93 0.66
CA GLU A 306 -26.10 2.43 -0.46
C GLU A 306 -25.29 3.27 -1.46
N GLN A 307 -24.37 4.11 -0.95
CA GLN A 307 -23.47 4.91 -1.78
C GLN A 307 -22.58 4.02 -2.64
N ILE A 308 -21.94 3.01 -2.03
CA ILE A 308 -21.05 2.08 -2.72
C ILE A 308 -21.83 1.23 -3.74
N GLU A 309 -23.03 0.74 -3.38
CA GLU A 309 -23.87 0.02 -4.33
C GLU A 309 -24.23 0.87 -5.56
N GLY A 310 -24.57 2.15 -5.35
CA GLY A 310 -24.82 3.07 -6.45
C GLY A 310 -23.65 3.17 -7.41
N MET A 311 -22.43 3.31 -6.86
CA MET A 311 -21.18 3.34 -7.62
C MET A 311 -20.87 2.01 -8.33
N VAL A 312 -21.13 0.88 -7.68
CA VAL A 312 -20.99 -0.45 -8.30
C VAL A 312 -21.91 -0.58 -9.52
N LYS A 313 -23.18 -0.16 -9.42
CA LYS A 313 -24.13 -0.18 -10.53
C LYS A 313 -23.59 0.61 -11.73
N GLU A 314 -23.00 1.80 -11.49
CA GLU A 314 -22.38 2.59 -12.55
C GLU A 314 -21.16 1.88 -13.16
N LEU A 315 -20.26 1.32 -12.35
CA LEU A 315 -19.07 0.60 -12.81
C LEU A 315 -19.41 -0.69 -13.57
N PHE A 316 -20.58 -1.29 -13.31
CA PHE A 316 -21.07 -2.51 -13.97
C PHE A 316 -21.91 -2.23 -15.22
N ALA A 317 -22.13 -0.97 -15.61
CA ALA A 317 -23.01 -0.63 -16.73
C ALA A 317 -22.54 -1.18 -18.09
N GLY A 318 -21.28 -1.57 -18.23
CA GLY A 318 -20.77 -2.23 -19.43
C GLY A 318 -19.39 -1.74 -19.85
N LYS A 319 -19.11 -1.85 -21.15
CA LYS A 319 -17.83 -1.39 -21.73
C LYS A 319 -17.67 0.12 -21.57
N GLY A 320 -16.50 0.57 -21.12
CA GLY A 320 -16.18 1.97 -20.91
C GLY A 320 -16.73 2.54 -19.59
N ALA A 321 -17.46 1.74 -18.82
CA ALA A 321 -18.12 2.20 -17.59
C ALA A 321 -17.13 2.56 -16.48
N VAL A 322 -15.98 1.89 -16.40
CA VAL A 322 -14.96 2.20 -15.39
C VAL A 322 -14.39 3.60 -15.63
N ARG A 323 -14.00 3.89 -16.87
CA ARG A 323 -13.48 5.21 -17.24
C ARG A 323 -14.52 6.31 -17.05
N GLN A 324 -15.74 6.09 -17.50
CA GLN A 324 -16.82 7.06 -17.40
C GLN A 324 -17.17 7.37 -15.94
N THR A 325 -17.27 6.35 -15.11
CA THR A 325 -17.56 6.51 -13.68
C THR A 325 -16.41 7.24 -12.97
N LEU A 326 -15.17 6.84 -13.21
CA LEU A 326 -14.00 7.52 -12.66
C LEU A 326 -14.01 9.01 -13.01
N HIS A 327 -14.12 9.33 -14.30
CA HIS A 327 -14.17 10.71 -14.79
C HIS A 327 -15.30 11.53 -14.15
N LYS A 328 -16.52 10.95 -14.08
CA LYS A 328 -17.69 11.58 -13.45
C LYS A 328 -17.39 12.02 -12.02
N TYR A 329 -16.91 11.10 -11.19
CA TYR A 329 -16.68 11.39 -9.77
C TYR A 329 -15.46 12.26 -9.51
N VAL A 330 -14.44 12.15 -10.33
CA VAL A 330 -13.27 13.00 -10.26
C VAL A 330 -13.59 14.41 -10.70
N SER A 331 -14.38 14.61 -11.77
CA SER A 331 -14.72 15.95 -12.29
C SER A 331 -15.74 16.70 -11.41
N ALA A 332 -16.57 15.97 -10.65
CA ALA A 332 -17.60 16.57 -9.78
C ALA A 332 -17.03 17.17 -8.48
N ARG A 333 -15.77 16.97 -8.19
CA ARG A 333 -15.05 17.43 -7.02
C ARG A 333 -13.90 18.35 -7.42
#